data_4b56b591aca8cb522cacbf8aeca4cec7
#
_entry.id   4b56b591aca8cb522cacbf8aeca4cec7
#
_cell.length_a   1.000
_cell.length_b   1.000
_cell.length_c   1.000
_cell.angle_alpha   90.00
_cell.angle_beta   90.00
_cell.angle_gamma   90.00
#
_symmetry.space_group_name_H-M   'P 1'
#
loop_
_entity.id
_entity.type
_entity.pdbx_description
1 polymer ?
#
loop_
_entity_poly.entity_id
_entity_poly.type
_entity_poly.pdbx_seq_one_letter_code
_entity_poly.pdbx_strand_id
1 'polypeptide(L)'
;MAAFDDVLNEIKDSSVQAAKTQLQDLLQQAKGDSSVFARENAAALERWIVQLSNGELDQDEFNELIDAQRAAAEQFVNTQEIAGQARARELTLNVLDIAVTKVVPVLIAMV
;
A
#
# COMPACT_ATOMS: atom_id res chain seq x y z
N MET A 1 16.51 -2.73 -4.29
CA MET A 1 16.41 -3.64 -3.15
C MET A 1 15.03 -4.27 -3.09
N ALA A 2 15.00 -5.54 -2.84
CA ALA A 2 13.76 -6.32 -2.86
C ALA A 2 13.16 -6.53 -1.47
N ALA A 3 13.46 -5.65 -0.50
CA ALA A 3 13.02 -5.85 0.89
C ALA A 3 11.50 -5.99 1.01
N PHE A 4 10.75 -5.15 0.29
CA PHE A 4 9.29 -5.25 0.31
C PHE A 4 8.82 -6.57 -0.31
N ASP A 5 9.37 -6.94 -1.45
CA ASP A 5 9.01 -8.19 -2.10
C ASP A 5 9.38 -9.40 -1.24
N ASP A 6 10.50 -9.32 -0.53
CA ASP A 6 10.91 -10.38 0.41
C ASP A 6 9.89 -10.55 1.52
N VAL A 7 9.39 -9.44 2.08
CA VAL A 7 8.35 -9.48 3.12
C VAL A 7 7.10 -10.15 2.57
N LEU A 8 6.65 -9.77 1.38
CA LEU A 8 5.47 -10.38 0.78
C LEU A 8 5.68 -11.85 0.49
N ASN A 9 6.89 -12.24 0.04
CA ASN A 9 7.19 -13.63 -0.27
C ASN A 9 7.17 -14.53 0.97
N GLU A 10 7.35 -13.98 2.16
CA GLU A 10 7.23 -14.73 3.41
C GLU A 10 5.79 -15.07 3.75
N ILE A 11 4.82 -14.37 3.16
CA ILE A 11 3.40 -14.65 3.37
C ILE A 11 3.01 -15.85 2.52
N LYS A 12 2.79 -17.00 3.15
CA LYS A 12 2.49 -18.26 2.47
C LYS A 12 1.01 -18.63 2.51
N ASP A 13 0.19 -17.87 3.22
CA ASP A 13 -1.23 -18.15 3.36
C ASP A 13 -1.92 -18.08 1.99
N SER A 14 -2.51 -19.20 1.56
CA SER A 14 -3.15 -19.29 0.26
C SER A 14 -4.37 -18.39 0.13
N SER A 15 -5.01 -18.04 1.24
CA SER A 15 -6.22 -17.20 1.21
C SER A 15 -5.93 -15.76 0.81
N VAL A 16 -4.68 -15.31 0.89
CA VAL A 16 -4.33 -13.93 0.54
C VAL A 16 -3.45 -13.81 -0.71
N GLN A 17 -3.19 -14.91 -1.42
CA GLN A 17 -2.32 -14.85 -2.59
C GLN A 17 -2.87 -13.95 -3.69
N ALA A 18 -4.18 -13.98 -3.94
CA ALA A 18 -4.80 -13.11 -4.94
C ALA A 18 -4.66 -11.63 -4.54
N ALA A 19 -4.90 -11.31 -3.27
CA ALA A 19 -4.76 -9.94 -2.77
C ALA A 19 -3.32 -9.47 -2.83
N LYS A 20 -2.37 -10.34 -2.49
CA LYS A 20 -0.94 -10.05 -2.55
C LYS A 20 -0.52 -9.70 -3.99
N THR A 21 -0.95 -10.52 -4.96
CA THR A 21 -0.66 -10.29 -6.37
C THR A 21 -1.28 -8.98 -6.85
N GLN A 22 -2.53 -8.73 -6.48
CA GLN A 22 -3.21 -7.48 -6.82
C GLN A 22 -2.48 -6.27 -6.27
N LEU A 23 -2.04 -6.34 -5.02
CA LEU A 23 -1.29 -5.26 -4.39
C LEU A 23 0.02 -5.00 -5.13
N GLN A 24 0.77 -6.06 -5.46
CA GLN A 24 2.02 -5.94 -6.20
C GLN A 24 1.81 -5.29 -7.56
N ASP A 25 0.77 -5.70 -8.29
CA ASP A 25 0.45 -5.15 -9.61
C ASP A 25 0.10 -3.67 -9.52
N LEU A 26 -0.73 -3.28 -8.56
CA LEU A 26 -1.12 -1.88 -8.38
C LEU A 26 0.06 -1.01 -7.96
N LEU A 27 0.93 -1.54 -7.10
CA LEU A 27 2.15 -0.81 -6.70
C LEU A 27 3.08 -0.60 -7.90
N GLN A 28 3.23 -1.59 -8.76
CA GLN A 28 4.02 -1.45 -9.98
C GLN A 28 3.43 -0.36 -10.88
N GLN A 29 2.12 -0.36 -11.07
CA GLN A 29 1.45 0.65 -11.88
C GLN A 29 1.61 2.03 -11.27
N ALA A 30 1.47 2.16 -9.95
CA ALA A 30 1.60 3.44 -9.25
C ALA A 30 3.02 3.99 -9.36
N LYS A 31 4.03 3.12 -9.24
CA LYS A 31 5.44 3.55 -9.34
C LYS A 31 5.81 3.97 -10.76
N GLY A 32 5.07 3.50 -11.76
CA GLY A 32 5.28 3.91 -13.15
C GLY A 32 4.36 5.03 -13.62
N ASP A 33 3.49 5.55 -12.73
CA ASP A 33 2.54 6.58 -13.11
C ASP A 33 3.21 7.94 -13.27
N SER A 34 2.61 8.82 -14.06
CA SER A 34 3.11 10.18 -14.25
C SER A 34 2.89 11.06 -13.01
N SER A 35 1.95 10.69 -12.14
CA SER A 35 1.65 11.45 -10.94
C SER A 35 2.71 11.25 -9.88
N VAL A 36 3.29 12.36 -9.39
CA VAL A 36 4.26 12.31 -8.30
C VAL A 36 3.63 11.72 -7.05
N PHE A 37 2.38 12.12 -6.74
CA PHE A 37 1.72 11.63 -5.54
C PHE A 37 1.52 10.11 -5.58
N ALA A 38 1.09 9.56 -6.72
CA ALA A 38 0.87 8.11 -6.83
C ALA A 38 2.18 7.34 -6.61
N ARG A 39 3.29 7.83 -7.18
CA ARG A 39 4.60 7.21 -7.00
C ARG A 39 5.06 7.26 -5.54
N GLU A 40 4.92 8.43 -4.90
CA GLU A 40 5.36 8.61 -3.52
C GLU A 40 4.49 7.83 -2.53
N ASN A 41 3.18 7.77 -2.79
CA ASN A 41 2.25 6.99 -1.98
C ASN A 41 2.63 5.50 -2.00
N ALA A 42 2.94 4.96 -3.18
CA ALA A 42 3.36 3.57 -3.30
C ALA A 42 4.68 3.31 -2.56
N ALA A 43 5.67 4.18 -2.74
CA ALA A 43 6.97 4.03 -2.09
C ALA A 43 6.84 4.12 -0.56
N ALA A 44 6.01 5.04 -0.07
CA ALA A 44 5.79 5.19 1.38
C ALA A 44 5.14 3.93 1.96
N LEU A 45 4.13 3.41 1.30
CA LEU A 45 3.45 2.20 1.78
C LEU A 45 4.41 1.00 1.84
N GLU A 46 5.20 0.81 0.80
CA GLU A 46 6.20 -0.27 0.78
C GLU A 46 7.18 -0.14 1.95
N ARG A 47 7.67 1.07 2.18
CA ARG A 47 8.61 1.34 3.28
C ARG A 47 7.98 1.04 4.64
N TRP A 48 6.75 1.49 4.86
CA TRP A 48 6.08 1.30 6.15
C TRP A 48 5.76 -0.17 6.42
N ILE A 49 5.41 -0.95 5.40
CA ILE A 49 5.19 -2.39 5.56
C ILE A 49 6.50 -3.08 5.95
N VAL A 50 7.60 -2.73 5.34
CA VAL A 50 8.91 -3.27 5.70
C VAL A 50 9.26 -2.91 7.14
N GLN A 51 9.07 -1.66 7.52
CA GLN A 51 9.36 -1.20 8.89
C GLN A 51 8.47 -1.90 9.92
N LEU A 52 7.20 -2.14 9.58
CA LEU A 52 6.31 -2.89 10.45
C LEU A 52 6.79 -4.33 10.61
N SER A 53 7.22 -4.96 9.52
CA SER A 53 7.65 -6.36 9.56
C SER A 53 8.93 -6.57 10.35
N ASN A 54 9.82 -5.59 10.39
CA ASN A 54 11.09 -5.72 11.10
C ASN A 54 11.11 -5.02 12.47
N GLY A 55 9.96 -4.55 12.93
CA GLY A 55 9.81 -3.98 14.28
C GLY A 55 10.20 -2.52 14.41
N GLU A 56 10.51 -1.83 13.32
CA GLU A 56 10.83 -0.40 13.36
C GLU A 56 9.58 0.47 13.58
N LEU A 57 8.40 -0.04 13.19
CA LEU A 57 7.11 0.59 13.49
C LEU A 57 6.26 -0.41 14.26
N ASP A 58 5.56 0.04 15.29
CA ASP A 58 4.51 -0.77 15.88
C ASP A 58 3.20 -0.58 15.11
N GLN A 59 2.19 -1.37 15.46
CA GLN A 59 0.91 -1.35 14.75
C GLN A 59 0.21 0.00 14.88
N ASP A 60 0.27 0.64 16.03
CA ASP A 60 -0.35 1.94 16.26
C ASP A 60 0.31 3.02 15.41
N GLU A 61 1.64 3.03 15.35
CA GLU A 61 2.40 3.96 14.52
C GLU A 61 2.07 3.75 13.05
N PHE A 62 2.02 2.50 12.61
CA PHE A 62 1.68 2.17 11.24
C PHE A 62 0.28 2.68 10.89
N ASN A 63 -0.70 2.45 11.77
CA ASN A 63 -2.08 2.90 11.53
C ASN A 63 -2.17 4.42 11.46
N GLU A 64 -1.43 5.14 12.29
CA GLU A 64 -1.41 6.61 12.23
C GLU A 64 -0.87 7.12 10.90
N LEU A 65 0.21 6.50 10.40
CA LEU A 65 0.78 6.86 9.10
C LEU A 65 -0.21 6.58 7.97
N ILE A 66 -0.90 5.45 8.03
CA ILE A 66 -1.91 5.09 7.02
C ILE A 66 -3.08 6.07 7.04
N ASP A 67 -3.57 6.44 8.23
CA ASP A 67 -4.69 7.38 8.32
C ASP A 67 -4.33 8.74 7.71
N ALA A 68 -3.14 9.25 8.01
CA ALA A 68 -2.69 10.51 7.43
C ALA A 68 -2.52 10.40 5.91
N GLN A 69 -1.99 9.26 5.45
CA GLN A 69 -1.78 9.04 4.02
C GLN A 69 -3.10 8.89 3.28
N ARG A 70 -4.09 8.24 3.92
CA ARG A 70 -5.44 8.12 3.33
C ARG A 70 -6.07 9.48 3.14
N ALA A 71 -5.96 10.37 4.13
CA ALA A 71 -6.50 11.73 4.02
C ALA A 71 -5.84 12.50 2.86
N ALA A 72 -4.52 12.37 2.72
CA ALA A 72 -3.79 12.99 1.61
C ALA A 72 -4.22 12.41 0.26
N ALA A 73 -4.44 11.09 0.21
CA ALA A 73 -4.87 10.42 -1.02
C ALA A 73 -6.28 10.85 -1.43
N GLU A 74 -7.18 11.02 -0.47
CA GLU A 74 -8.53 11.51 -0.76
C GLU A 74 -8.48 12.91 -1.36
N GLN A 75 -7.65 13.80 -0.83
CA GLN A 75 -7.46 15.12 -1.40
C GLN A 75 -6.88 15.05 -2.80
N PHE A 76 -5.90 14.18 -3.00
CA PHE A 76 -5.30 14.00 -4.32
C PHE A 76 -6.35 13.57 -5.36
N VAL A 77 -7.17 12.57 -5.01
CA VAL A 77 -8.24 12.10 -5.90
C VAL A 77 -9.21 13.23 -6.22
N ASN A 78 -9.60 13.99 -5.21
CA ASN A 78 -10.58 15.07 -5.38
C ASN A 78 -10.05 16.22 -6.24
N THR A 79 -8.72 16.37 -6.36
CA THR A 79 -8.13 17.40 -7.23
C THR A 79 -8.02 16.97 -8.69
N GLN A 80 -8.27 15.69 -8.99
CA GLN A 80 -8.20 15.19 -10.34
C GLN A 80 -9.46 15.56 -11.12
N GLU A 81 -9.33 15.67 -12.45
CA GLU A 81 -10.50 15.78 -13.31
C GLU A 81 -11.33 14.52 -13.18
N ILE A 82 -12.65 14.64 -13.42
CA ILE A 82 -13.57 13.51 -13.23
C ILE A 82 -13.09 12.27 -13.99
N ALA A 83 -12.61 12.44 -15.23
CA ALA A 83 -12.14 11.32 -16.04
C ALA A 83 -10.92 10.61 -15.41
N GLY A 84 -10.14 11.29 -14.61
CA GLY A 84 -8.96 10.72 -13.97
C GLY A 84 -9.17 10.22 -12.55
N GLN A 85 -10.33 10.48 -11.95
CA GLN A 85 -10.53 10.16 -10.54
C GLN A 85 -10.53 8.66 -10.25
N ALA A 86 -11.12 7.85 -11.14
CA ALA A 86 -11.16 6.40 -10.94
C ALA A 86 -9.74 5.82 -10.92
N ARG A 87 -8.89 6.26 -11.83
CA ARG A 87 -7.50 5.82 -11.87
C ARG A 87 -6.71 6.29 -10.67
N ALA A 88 -6.89 7.55 -10.29
CA ALA A 88 -6.21 8.12 -9.12
C ALA A 88 -6.59 7.34 -7.84
N ARG A 89 -7.87 7.01 -7.68
CA ARG A 89 -8.35 6.23 -6.56
C ARG A 89 -7.76 4.83 -6.57
N GLU A 90 -7.73 4.18 -7.72
CA GLU A 90 -7.17 2.83 -7.84
C GLU A 90 -5.71 2.78 -7.45
N LEU A 91 -4.92 3.76 -7.89
CA LEU A 91 -3.47 3.78 -7.65
C LEU A 91 -3.08 4.30 -6.27
N THR A 92 -4.00 4.88 -5.52
CA THR A 92 -3.70 5.43 -4.19
C THR A 92 -4.57 4.82 -3.09
N LEU A 93 -5.85 5.15 -3.04
CA LEU A 93 -6.74 4.67 -1.97
C LEU A 93 -6.93 3.16 -1.99
N ASN A 94 -7.14 2.58 -3.17
CA ASN A 94 -7.34 1.13 -3.25
C ASN A 94 -6.07 0.37 -2.86
N VAL A 95 -4.90 0.89 -3.19
CA VAL A 95 -3.62 0.31 -2.77
C VAL A 95 -3.53 0.27 -1.24
N LEU A 96 -3.84 1.39 -0.59
CA LEU A 96 -3.85 1.46 0.87
C LEU A 96 -4.86 0.49 1.47
N ASP A 97 -6.06 0.42 0.90
CA ASP A 97 -7.12 -0.44 1.42
C ASP A 97 -6.77 -1.93 1.30
N ILE A 98 -6.25 -2.36 0.16
CA ILE A 98 -5.85 -3.76 -0.03
C ILE A 98 -4.74 -4.13 0.95
N ALA A 99 -3.75 -3.26 1.12
CA ALA A 99 -2.65 -3.51 2.05
C ALA A 99 -3.17 -3.67 3.47
N VAL A 100 -3.99 -2.73 3.93
CA VAL A 100 -4.42 -2.66 5.34
C VAL A 100 -5.45 -3.73 5.66
N THR A 101 -6.37 -4.03 4.73
CA THR A 101 -7.48 -4.95 5.03
C THR A 101 -7.15 -6.40 4.70
N LYS A 102 -6.22 -6.66 3.79
CA LYS A 102 -5.99 -8.02 3.29
C LYS A 102 -4.58 -8.55 3.54
N VAL A 103 -3.57 -7.71 3.43
CA VAL A 103 -2.17 -8.17 3.49
C VAL A 103 -1.58 -7.98 4.89
N VAL A 104 -1.70 -6.80 5.46
CA VAL A 104 -1.11 -6.47 6.77
C VAL A 104 -1.65 -7.34 7.90
N PRO A 105 -2.97 -7.65 7.98
CA PRO A 105 -3.45 -8.54 9.05
C PRO A 105 -2.77 -9.91 9.05
N VAL A 106 -2.49 -10.47 7.88
CA VAL A 106 -1.78 -11.75 7.76
C VAL A 106 -0.33 -11.58 8.18
N LEU A 107 0.31 -10.49 7.76
CA LEU A 107 1.69 -10.19 8.15
C LEU A 107 1.82 -10.06 9.67
N ILE A 108 0.91 -9.35 10.31
CA ILE A 108 0.91 -9.19 11.77
C ILE A 108 0.75 -10.53 12.47
N ALA A 109 -0.11 -11.40 11.95
CA ALA A 109 -0.34 -12.72 12.53
C ALA A 109 0.90 -13.62 12.45
N MET A 110 1.83 -13.34 11.55
CA MET A 110 3.06 -14.12 11.38
C MET A 110 4.18 -13.72 12.34
N VAL A 111 4.07 -12.55 12.95
CA VAL A 111 5.17 -11.96 13.74
C VAL A 111 5.07 -12.32 15.22
#